data_df1925a41c12e2d8168a8ead58259ff7
#
_entry.id   df1925a41c12e2d8168a8ead58259ff7
#
_cell.length_a   1.000
_cell.length_b   1.000
_cell.length_c   1.000
_cell.angle_alpha   90.00
_cell.angle_beta   90.00
_cell.angle_gamma   90.00
#
_symmetry.space_group_name_H-M   'P 1'
#
loop_
_entity.id
_entity.type
_entity.pdbx_description
1 polymer ?
#
loop_
_entity_poly.entity_id
_entity_poly.type
_entity_poly.pdbx_seq_one_letter_code
_entity_poly.pdbx_strand_id
1 'polypeptide(L)'
;MPTFRDGSKEPAAGSESGEEGGDDVWLMGAAYRVMDCFPVRLRFPHHMPTNVLGQPLIKCCSFPRTGFYRDGYCRTGPGDTGLHTVCACMTAEFLEFSRAQGNDLLTPRPEWDFPGLVPGDYWCVCVSRWAEALDSGAACPIRLEATHSSALEFVDLADLQAHAI
;
A
#
# COMPACT_ATOMS: atom_id res chain seq x y z
N MET A 1 5.19 32.51 -41.30
CA MET A 1 5.45 32.27 -42.75
C MET A 1 6.96 32.25 -42.97
N PRO A 2 7.53 31.38 -43.81
CA PRO A 2 6.99 30.37 -44.73
C PRO A 2 7.43 28.93 -44.40
N THR A 3 6.71 27.98 -44.85
CA THR A 3 6.49 27.10 -46.02
C THR A 3 7.33 25.81 -46.04
N PHE A 4 6.62 24.69 -45.91
CA PHE A 4 6.27 23.64 -46.88
C PHE A 4 7.40 22.98 -47.70
N ARG A 5 7.50 21.61 -47.60
CA ARG A 5 7.55 20.60 -48.67
C ARG A 5 7.77 19.22 -47.99
N ASP A 6 6.88 18.31 -48.05
CA ASP A 6 6.31 17.35 -49.02
C ASP A 6 7.38 16.61 -49.89
N GLY A 7 7.30 15.28 -49.89
CA GLY A 7 8.14 14.41 -50.66
C GLY A 7 7.81 12.91 -50.48
N SER A 8 6.66 12.52 -51.02
CA SER A 8 6.26 11.14 -51.31
C SER A 8 7.23 10.42 -52.22
N LYS A 9 7.45 9.13 -52.02
CA LYS A 9 7.62 8.12 -53.11
C LYS A 9 7.58 6.68 -52.58
N GLU A 10 6.52 5.96 -52.85
CA GLU A 10 6.54 4.57 -53.30
C GLU A 10 6.74 4.61 -54.83
N PRO A 11 7.08 3.53 -55.58
CA PRO A 11 6.59 2.17 -55.47
C PRO A 11 7.62 1.06 -55.87
N ALA A 12 7.33 -0.21 -55.79
CA ALA A 12 7.01 -1.10 -56.91
C ALA A 12 7.09 -2.58 -56.52
N ALA A 13 6.17 -3.30 -57.09
CA ALA A 13 5.92 -4.72 -57.02
C ALA A 13 6.88 -5.55 -57.91
N GLY A 14 6.90 -6.85 -57.64
CA GLY A 14 7.51 -7.91 -58.49
C GLY A 14 7.20 -9.26 -57.94
N SER A 15 6.26 -9.85 -58.40
CA SER A 15 5.71 -11.11 -58.90
C SER A 15 6.75 -12.19 -59.24
N GLU A 16 6.36 -13.42 -59.00
CA GLU A 16 6.12 -14.67 -59.73
C GLU A 16 6.85 -15.86 -59.08
N SER A 17 6.17 -16.86 -58.69
CA SER A 17 5.58 -18.06 -59.32
C SER A 17 6.49 -19.30 -59.24
N GLY A 18 5.83 -20.47 -58.96
CA GLY A 18 6.34 -21.82 -59.26
C GLY A 18 6.19 -22.74 -58.04
N GLU A 19 5.12 -23.40 -57.94
CA GLU A 19 4.66 -24.75 -58.31
C GLU A 19 5.37 -25.92 -57.60
N GLU A 20 4.49 -26.60 -56.89
CA GLU A 20 4.17 -28.02 -56.80
C GLU A 20 5.17 -29.01 -56.17
N GLY A 21 4.57 -29.80 -55.30
CA GLY A 21 4.87 -31.22 -55.21
C GLY A 21 4.98 -31.82 -53.81
N GLY A 22 4.00 -32.64 -53.46
CA GLY A 22 4.28 -33.88 -52.75
C GLY A 22 3.82 -33.96 -51.28
N ASP A 23 2.67 -34.58 -51.14
CA ASP A 23 2.17 -35.35 -50.02
C ASP A 23 3.22 -35.85 -49.02
N ASP A 24 2.98 -35.67 -47.74
CA ASP A 24 2.75 -36.78 -46.83
C ASP A 24 2.32 -36.29 -45.44
N VAL A 25 1.17 -36.82 -45.08
CA VAL A 25 0.49 -36.73 -43.83
C VAL A 25 1.32 -37.36 -42.71
N TRP A 26 1.64 -36.60 -41.66
CA TRP A 26 1.75 -37.17 -40.33
C TRP A 26 1.13 -36.22 -39.30
N LEU A 27 -0.10 -36.62 -38.96
CA LEU A 27 -0.79 -36.18 -37.73
C LEU A 27 0.06 -36.55 -36.51
N MET A 28 0.75 -35.58 -35.94
CA MET A 28 1.10 -35.65 -34.54
C MET A 28 0.46 -34.48 -33.82
N GLY A 29 -0.70 -34.76 -33.27
CA GLY A 29 -1.36 -33.88 -32.33
C GLY A 29 -0.46 -33.64 -31.09
N ALA A 30 0.27 -32.55 -31.12
CA ALA A 30 0.83 -32.01 -29.89
C ALA A 30 -0.33 -31.40 -29.14
N ALA A 31 -0.91 -32.21 -28.27
CA ALA A 31 -1.79 -31.72 -27.22
C ALA A 31 -0.97 -30.76 -26.35
N TYR A 32 -1.06 -29.47 -26.63
CA TYR A 32 -0.69 -28.46 -25.66
C TYR A 32 -1.61 -28.64 -24.46
N ARG A 33 -1.14 -29.38 -23.46
CA ARG A 33 -1.69 -29.29 -22.13
C ARG A 33 -1.55 -27.84 -21.71
N VAL A 34 -2.68 -27.14 -21.73
CA VAL A 34 -2.83 -25.92 -20.96
C VAL A 34 -2.53 -26.34 -19.52
N MET A 35 -1.33 -26.06 -19.07
CA MET A 35 -1.03 -26.15 -17.65
C MET A 35 -1.91 -25.11 -17.00
N ASP A 36 -2.99 -25.58 -16.35
CA ASP A 36 -3.75 -24.79 -15.43
C ASP A 36 -2.78 -24.12 -14.48
N CYS A 37 -2.60 -22.83 -14.69
CA CYS A 37 -1.87 -21.97 -13.77
C CYS A 37 -2.79 -21.81 -12.56
N PHE A 38 -2.80 -22.83 -11.68
CA PHE A 38 -3.36 -22.66 -10.36
C PHE A 38 -2.69 -21.44 -9.73
N PRO A 39 -3.44 -20.44 -9.29
CA PRO A 39 -2.84 -19.35 -8.54
C PRO A 39 -2.15 -19.99 -7.33
N VAL A 40 -0.83 -19.94 -7.32
CA VAL A 40 -0.05 -20.30 -6.13
C VAL A 40 -0.55 -19.37 -5.04
N ARG A 41 -1.47 -19.86 -4.21
CA ARG A 41 -1.78 -19.21 -2.95
C ARG A 41 -0.50 -19.25 -2.14
N LEU A 42 0.25 -18.16 -2.16
CA LEU A 42 1.34 -17.95 -1.23
C LEU A 42 0.74 -18.09 0.18
N ARG A 43 0.91 -19.26 0.79
CA ARG A 43 0.67 -19.45 2.22
C ARG A 43 1.78 -18.71 2.92
N PHE A 44 1.51 -17.46 3.28
CA PHE A 44 2.36 -16.75 4.22
C PHE A 44 2.37 -17.53 5.54
N PRO A 45 3.55 -17.70 6.18
CA PRO A 45 3.62 -18.38 7.47
C PRO A 45 2.69 -17.66 8.45
N HIS A 46 1.95 -18.44 9.24
CA HIS A 46 0.86 -18.02 10.13
C HIS A 46 1.24 -17.00 11.24
N HIS A 47 2.40 -16.36 11.14
CA HIS A 47 2.92 -15.39 12.11
C HIS A 47 3.32 -14.03 11.53
N MET A 48 3.12 -13.79 10.22
CA MET A 48 3.38 -12.46 9.70
C MET A 48 2.15 -11.57 9.90
N PRO A 49 2.30 -10.40 10.55
CA PRO A 49 1.20 -9.47 10.71
C PRO A 49 0.69 -9.03 9.34
N THR A 50 -0.63 -8.91 9.20
CA THR A 50 -1.29 -8.45 7.99
C THR A 50 -1.79 -7.03 8.15
N ASN A 51 -1.90 -6.31 7.04
CA ASN A 51 -2.53 -5.00 6.99
C ASN A 51 -4.05 -5.11 6.80
N VAL A 52 -4.75 -3.99 6.83
CA VAL A 52 -6.22 -3.90 6.67
C VAL A 52 -6.72 -4.37 5.30
N LEU A 53 -5.85 -4.56 4.31
CA LEU A 53 -6.15 -5.13 3.00
C LEU A 53 -5.92 -6.65 2.94
N GLY A 54 -5.56 -7.29 4.06
CA GLY A 54 -5.25 -8.72 4.13
C GLY A 54 -3.91 -9.12 3.51
N GLN A 55 -3.03 -8.15 3.22
CA GLN A 55 -1.68 -8.37 2.69
C GLN A 55 -0.64 -8.31 3.82
N PRO A 56 0.62 -8.73 3.58
CA PRO A 56 1.68 -8.54 4.56
C PRO A 56 1.81 -7.07 4.98
N LEU A 57 1.91 -6.83 6.30
CA LEU A 57 2.10 -5.50 6.84
C LEU A 57 3.45 -4.93 6.40
N ILE A 58 3.45 -3.74 5.78
CA ILE A 58 4.68 -3.03 5.44
C ILE A 58 5.08 -2.02 6.53
N LYS A 59 6.30 -1.52 6.43
CA LYS A 59 6.82 -0.52 7.38
C LYS A 59 6.10 0.83 7.19
N CYS A 60 5.66 1.42 8.30
CA CYS A 60 5.06 2.76 8.34
C CYS A 60 6.13 3.84 8.16
N CYS A 61 7.16 3.85 9.03
CA CYS A 61 8.23 4.83 8.99
C CYS A 61 9.52 4.29 9.63
N SER A 62 10.67 4.75 9.15
CA SER A 62 11.97 4.45 9.74
C SER A 62 12.49 5.58 10.62
N PHE A 63 12.04 6.81 10.37
CA PHE A 63 12.39 7.99 11.16
C PHE A 63 11.25 9.02 11.10
N PRO A 64 10.76 9.48 12.27
CA PRO A 64 11.11 8.99 13.62
C PRO A 64 10.73 7.51 13.81
N ARG A 65 11.45 6.80 14.70
CA ARG A 65 11.16 5.39 14.98
C ARG A 65 9.80 5.24 15.63
N THR A 66 8.87 4.63 14.92
CA THR A 66 7.47 4.50 15.32
C THR A 66 7.08 3.07 15.67
N GLY A 67 5.84 2.90 16.13
CA GLY A 67 5.25 1.63 16.55
C GLY A 67 5.53 1.28 18.02
N PHE A 68 4.72 0.39 18.56
CA PHE A 68 4.86 -0.07 19.95
C PHE A 68 6.25 -0.67 20.21
N TYR A 69 6.79 -1.44 19.25
CA TYR A 69 8.12 -2.05 19.34
C TYR A 69 9.26 -1.14 18.86
N ARG A 70 8.96 0.08 18.43
CA ARG A 70 9.95 1.02 17.87
C ARG A 70 10.76 0.47 16.69
N ASP A 71 10.17 -0.41 15.90
CA ASP A 71 10.78 -1.02 14.72
C ASP A 71 10.29 -0.45 13.39
N GLY A 72 9.37 0.52 13.47
CA GLY A 72 8.79 1.22 12.34
C GLY A 72 7.54 0.56 11.76
N TYR A 73 7.03 -0.52 12.37
CA TYR A 73 5.80 -1.18 11.97
C TYR A 73 4.67 -0.89 12.96
N CYS A 74 3.47 -0.67 12.45
CA CYS A 74 2.27 -0.51 13.25
C CYS A 74 1.70 -1.88 13.69
N ARG A 75 2.58 -2.72 14.25
CA ARG A 75 2.20 -4.03 14.79
C ARG A 75 1.96 -3.95 16.28
N THR A 76 1.02 -4.73 16.74
CA THR A 76 0.62 -4.80 18.14
C THR A 76 0.95 -6.15 18.76
N GLY A 77 0.81 -6.26 20.06
CA GLY A 77 1.03 -7.49 20.82
C GLY A 77 0.70 -7.32 22.29
N PRO A 78 0.99 -8.34 23.11
CA PRO A 78 0.74 -8.30 24.55
C PRO A 78 1.39 -7.06 25.19
N GLY A 79 0.59 -6.29 25.94
CA GLY A 79 1.05 -5.06 26.60
C GLY A 79 0.84 -3.77 25.79
N ASP A 80 0.50 -3.84 24.51
CA ASP A 80 0.10 -2.66 23.72
C ASP A 80 -1.36 -2.30 23.95
N THR A 81 -1.65 -1.72 25.11
CA THR A 81 -3.02 -1.33 25.50
C THR A 81 -3.61 -0.22 24.63
N GLY A 82 -2.76 0.53 23.93
CA GLY A 82 -3.19 1.60 23.02
C GLY A 82 -3.49 1.09 21.62
N LEU A 83 -3.06 -0.13 21.26
CA LEU A 83 -3.17 -0.69 19.92
C LEU A 83 -2.64 0.29 18.86
N HIS A 84 -1.32 0.48 18.83
CA HIS A 84 -0.63 1.40 17.92
C HIS A 84 -0.61 0.85 16.49
N THR A 85 -1.78 0.74 15.88
CA THR A 85 -2.03 -0.04 14.68
C THR A 85 -2.29 0.76 13.41
N VAL A 86 -2.55 2.07 13.52
CA VAL A 86 -2.86 2.93 12.38
C VAL A 86 -1.62 3.70 11.93
N CYS A 87 -1.16 3.49 10.70
CA CYS A 87 -0.06 4.26 10.11
C CYS A 87 -0.57 5.58 9.55
N ALA A 88 -0.48 6.63 10.34
CA ALA A 88 -1.04 7.95 10.06
C ALA A 88 0.03 8.94 9.60
N CYS A 89 -0.32 9.77 8.61
CA CYS A 89 0.46 10.94 8.19
C CYS A 89 -0.02 12.15 8.99
N MET A 90 0.83 12.71 9.81
CA MET A 90 0.46 13.81 10.71
C MET A 90 0.03 15.05 9.94
N THR A 91 -1.08 15.64 10.37
CA THR A 91 -1.52 16.98 9.96
C THR A 91 -1.48 17.93 11.16
N ALA A 92 -1.40 19.22 10.91
CA ALA A 92 -1.44 20.21 12.00
C ALA A 92 -2.74 20.11 12.79
N GLU A 93 -3.87 19.89 12.09
CA GLU A 93 -5.19 19.73 12.68
C GLU A 93 -5.27 18.52 13.62
N PHE A 94 -4.81 17.35 13.15
CA PHE A 94 -4.78 16.14 13.97
C PHE A 94 -3.88 16.29 15.20
N LEU A 95 -2.69 16.89 15.04
CA LEU A 95 -1.75 17.10 16.14
C LEU A 95 -2.32 18.03 17.23
N GLU A 96 -2.97 19.12 16.84
CA GLU A 96 -3.63 20.05 17.78
C GLU A 96 -4.84 19.39 18.44
N PHE A 97 -5.67 18.67 17.68
CA PHE A 97 -6.79 17.90 18.22
C PHE A 97 -6.29 16.87 19.24
N SER A 98 -5.31 16.06 18.89
CA SER A 98 -4.72 15.02 19.73
C SER A 98 -4.19 15.61 21.05
N ARG A 99 -3.50 16.76 20.97
CA ARG A 99 -3.02 17.48 22.16
C ARG A 99 -4.16 17.96 23.04
N ALA A 100 -5.22 18.52 22.46
CA ALA A 100 -6.39 18.98 23.19
C ALA A 100 -7.11 17.83 23.91
N GLN A 101 -7.08 16.62 23.36
CA GLN A 101 -7.60 15.39 23.96
C GLN A 101 -6.60 14.69 24.91
N GLY A 102 -5.52 15.38 25.30
CA GLY A 102 -4.54 14.89 26.28
C GLY A 102 -3.49 13.93 25.72
N ASN A 103 -3.44 13.73 24.39
CA ASN A 103 -2.41 12.94 23.73
C ASN A 103 -1.44 13.88 22.97
N ASP A 104 -0.50 14.45 23.72
CA ASP A 104 0.48 15.40 23.18
C ASP A 104 1.57 14.70 22.36
N LEU A 105 1.43 14.78 21.04
CA LEU A 105 2.37 14.26 20.07
C LEU A 105 3.35 15.35 19.55
N LEU A 106 3.16 16.61 19.94
CA LEU A 106 3.99 17.74 19.48
C LEU A 106 5.24 17.91 20.34
N THR A 107 5.11 17.72 21.68
CA THR A 107 6.19 17.98 22.61
C THR A 107 7.22 16.87 22.60
N PRO A 108 8.52 17.17 22.33
CA PRO A 108 9.58 16.18 22.43
C PRO A 108 9.68 15.58 23.85
N ARG A 109 9.94 14.27 23.90
CA ARG A 109 10.14 13.49 25.14
C ARG A 109 11.44 12.68 25.03
N PRO A 110 12.58 13.29 25.30
CA PRO A 110 13.89 12.62 25.16
C PRO A 110 14.01 11.35 26.01
N GLU A 111 13.35 11.33 27.18
CA GLU A 111 13.32 10.18 28.08
C GLU A 111 12.67 8.94 27.46
N TRP A 112 11.89 9.11 26.38
CA TRP A 112 11.21 8.03 25.64
C TRP A 112 11.71 7.92 24.19
N ASP A 113 12.84 8.57 23.87
CA ASP A 113 13.36 8.65 22.50
C ASP A 113 12.29 9.13 21.49
N PHE A 114 11.49 10.11 21.93
CA PHE A 114 10.41 10.70 21.15
C PHE A 114 10.75 12.14 20.78
N PRO A 115 10.97 12.46 19.49
CA PRO A 115 11.44 13.78 19.07
C PRO A 115 10.34 14.84 19.01
N GLY A 116 9.06 14.48 19.24
CA GLY A 116 7.91 15.28 18.84
C GLY A 116 7.62 15.10 17.34
N LEU A 117 6.40 15.31 16.94
CA LEU A 117 5.97 15.15 15.55
C LEU A 117 5.61 16.50 14.93
N VAL A 118 5.84 16.59 13.63
CA VAL A 118 5.45 17.74 12.82
C VAL A 118 4.56 17.28 11.66
N PRO A 119 3.78 18.18 11.04
CA PRO A 119 3.00 17.83 9.86
C PRO A 119 3.86 17.21 8.76
N GLY A 120 3.40 16.07 8.20
CA GLY A 120 4.12 15.27 7.22
C GLY A 120 4.86 14.06 7.80
N ASP A 121 5.07 14.00 9.11
CA ASP A 121 5.62 12.81 9.76
C ASP A 121 4.64 11.64 9.71
N TYR A 122 5.19 10.42 9.63
CA TYR A 122 4.41 9.19 9.76
C TYR A 122 4.57 8.61 11.16
N TRP A 123 3.46 8.23 11.76
CA TRP A 123 3.45 7.65 13.10
C TRP A 123 2.41 6.53 13.23
N CYS A 124 2.75 5.51 14.01
CA CYS A 124 1.79 4.48 14.40
C CYS A 124 0.94 5.02 15.56
N VAL A 125 -0.27 5.44 15.22
CA VAL A 125 -1.23 6.01 16.18
C VAL A 125 -2.06 4.91 16.83
N CYS A 126 -2.43 5.11 18.09
CA CYS A 126 -3.46 4.30 18.74
C CYS A 126 -4.75 4.36 17.93
N VAL A 127 -5.33 3.20 17.60
CA VAL A 127 -6.54 3.15 16.78
C VAL A 127 -7.70 3.94 17.41
N SER A 128 -7.85 3.87 18.73
CA SER A 128 -8.88 4.64 19.45
C SER A 128 -8.71 6.16 19.31
N ARG A 129 -7.45 6.65 19.28
CA ARG A 129 -7.16 8.09 19.10
C ARG A 129 -7.42 8.55 17.67
N TRP A 130 -7.20 7.68 16.71
CA TRP A 130 -7.54 7.98 15.31
C TRP A 130 -9.06 7.97 15.10
N ALA A 131 -9.78 7.00 15.70
CA ALA A 131 -11.24 6.94 15.66
C ALA A 131 -11.89 8.17 16.33
N GLU A 132 -11.39 8.59 17.49
CA GLU A 132 -11.84 9.82 18.17
C GLU A 132 -11.68 11.07 17.29
N ALA A 133 -10.58 11.15 16.54
CA ALA A 133 -10.35 12.22 15.59
C ALA A 133 -11.29 12.11 14.37
N LEU A 134 -11.59 10.89 13.91
CA LEU A 134 -12.56 10.64 12.84
C LEU A 134 -13.94 11.16 13.21
N ASP A 135 -14.44 10.82 14.38
CA ASP A 135 -15.74 11.28 14.91
C ASP A 135 -15.81 12.80 15.03
N SER A 136 -14.66 13.44 15.23
CA SER A 136 -14.54 14.90 15.38
C SER A 136 -14.21 15.62 14.05
N GLY A 137 -14.05 14.90 12.95
CA GLY A 137 -13.69 15.47 11.65
C GLY A 137 -12.24 15.93 11.53
N ALA A 138 -11.36 15.51 12.46
CA ALA A 138 -9.94 15.88 12.52
C ALA A 138 -8.99 14.71 12.20
N ALA A 139 -9.52 13.59 11.65
CA ALA A 139 -8.70 12.44 11.29
C ALA A 139 -7.67 12.78 10.22
N CYS A 140 -6.42 12.36 10.46
CA CYS A 140 -5.35 12.54 9.49
C CYS A 140 -5.31 11.40 8.46
N PRO A 141 -4.69 11.62 7.28
CA PRO A 141 -4.52 10.60 6.25
C PRO A 141 -3.70 9.40 6.73
N ILE A 142 -3.95 8.23 6.15
CA ILE A 142 -3.31 6.97 6.56
C ILE A 142 -2.78 6.17 5.37
N ARG A 143 -1.84 5.27 5.66
CA ARG A 143 -1.37 4.23 4.73
C ARG A 143 -2.02 2.89 5.08
N LEU A 144 -2.89 2.40 4.20
CA LEU A 144 -3.60 1.12 4.42
C LEU A 144 -2.65 -0.07 4.48
N GLU A 145 -1.63 -0.09 3.63
CA GLU A 145 -0.65 -1.19 3.55
C GLU A 145 0.22 -1.30 4.81
N ALA A 146 0.35 -0.20 5.56
CA ALA A 146 1.12 -0.12 6.79
C ALA A 146 0.24 -0.06 8.05
N THR A 147 -1.09 -0.09 7.90
CA THR A 147 -2.07 -0.14 8.98
C THR A 147 -2.43 -1.60 9.27
N HIS A 148 -2.24 -2.03 10.51
CA HIS A 148 -2.43 -3.41 10.93
C HIS A 148 -3.90 -3.83 10.88
N SER A 149 -4.15 -5.09 10.49
CA SER A 149 -5.52 -5.64 10.35
C SER A 149 -6.38 -5.55 11.60
N SER A 150 -5.79 -5.55 12.81
CA SER A 150 -6.56 -5.38 14.05
C SER A 150 -7.21 -3.99 14.21
N ALA A 151 -6.84 -3.01 13.39
CA ALA A 151 -7.55 -1.74 13.35
C ALA A 151 -9.02 -1.90 12.95
N LEU A 152 -9.34 -2.95 12.16
CA LEU A 152 -10.70 -3.27 11.72
C LEU A 152 -11.63 -3.75 12.85
N GLU A 153 -11.10 -4.01 14.04
CA GLU A 153 -11.91 -4.30 15.24
C GLU A 153 -12.55 -3.02 15.82
N PHE A 154 -12.06 -1.84 15.42
CA PHE A 154 -12.44 -0.54 15.98
C PHE A 154 -12.97 0.45 14.94
N VAL A 155 -12.57 0.31 13.68
CA VAL A 155 -12.91 1.25 12.60
C VAL A 155 -13.24 0.47 11.34
N ASP A 156 -14.29 0.87 10.64
CA ASP A 156 -14.70 0.26 9.39
C ASP A 156 -13.66 0.50 8.27
N LEU A 157 -13.48 -0.51 7.42
CA LEU A 157 -12.56 -0.40 6.28
C LEU A 157 -12.90 0.79 5.36
N ALA A 158 -14.19 1.09 5.21
CA ALA A 158 -14.64 2.20 4.37
C ALA A 158 -14.14 3.56 4.87
N ASP A 159 -14.12 3.77 6.21
CA ASP A 159 -13.61 4.99 6.82
C ASP A 159 -12.09 5.10 6.66
N LEU A 160 -11.39 3.98 6.84
CA LEU A 160 -9.95 3.91 6.58
C LEU A 160 -9.62 4.22 5.11
N GLN A 161 -10.40 3.67 4.16
CA GLN A 161 -10.22 3.92 2.73
C GLN A 161 -10.52 5.37 2.34
N ALA A 162 -11.49 6.01 2.97
CA ALA A 162 -11.82 7.41 2.74
C ALA A 162 -10.67 8.38 3.12
N HIS A 163 -9.76 7.93 4.01
CA HIS A 163 -8.59 8.69 4.46
C HIS A 163 -7.26 8.12 3.92
N ALA A 164 -7.31 7.23 2.94
CA ALA A 164 -6.11 6.60 2.38
C ALA A 164 -5.30 7.56 1.50
N ILE A 165 -3.95 7.44 1.57
CA ILE A 165 -2.97 8.16 0.72
C ILE A 165 -1.98 7.18 0.11
#